data_130fe29a422560bcc4683fb2cd54f590
#
_entry.id   130fe29a422560bcc4683fb2cd54f590
#
_cell.length_a   1.000
_cell.length_b   1.000
_cell.length_c   1.000
_cell.angle_alpha   90.00
_cell.angle_beta   90.00
_cell.angle_gamma   90.00
#
_symmetry.space_group_name_H-M   'P 1'
#
loop_
_entity.id
_entity.type
_entity.pdbx_description
1 polymer ?
#
loop_
_entity_poly.entity_id
_entity_poly.type
_entity_poly.pdbx_seq_one_letter_code
_entity_poly.pdbx_strand_id
1 'polypeptide(L)'
;MQQAPTSGEIISERIDWVVEGEDLVMVQTKSGATGVAMRPEAPLPAVEGESAIDVIRRGAATEDLAPRAMGVATLNAIDPPAEPREGLDPFRSLSPAVDHVAMVGFFGPVFRHLEVSAVDVLERNPDAMDIPEEKVEGVDLSLHPPEAAPEVMPDADVVFITGSTLVFGGLGDYLSATGPDQPVILVGASSSFAPEPLFEAGVTIVGGASPRNAADLERAITDGECESDLHDIGLQKWAVLSPDAGAVPGLDLS
;
A
#
# COMPACT_ATOMS: atom_id res chain seq x y z
N MET A 1 3.63 -6.06 22.59
CA MET A 1 3.16 -7.07 21.61
C MET A 1 1.67 -7.28 21.87
N GLN A 2 0.80 -6.70 21.05
CA GLN A 2 -0.62 -7.03 21.05
C GLN A 2 -0.76 -8.39 20.34
N GLN A 3 -1.43 -9.35 20.97
CA GLN A 3 -1.73 -10.62 20.29
C GLN A 3 -2.71 -10.36 19.15
N ALA A 4 -2.50 -11.02 18.02
CA ALA A 4 -3.47 -11.00 16.92
C ALA A 4 -4.84 -11.46 17.45
N PRO A 5 -5.94 -10.76 17.10
CA PRO A 5 -7.27 -11.08 17.60
C PRO A 5 -7.69 -12.48 17.13
N THR A 6 -8.39 -13.21 17.98
CA THR A 6 -8.96 -14.51 17.60
C THR A 6 -10.12 -14.32 16.61
N SER A 7 -10.39 -15.32 15.77
CA SER A 7 -11.49 -15.26 14.79
C SER A 7 -12.85 -14.89 15.42
N GLY A 8 -13.09 -15.24 16.68
CA GLY A 8 -14.32 -14.88 17.39
C GLY A 8 -14.37 -13.41 17.82
N GLU A 9 -13.23 -12.80 18.11
CA GLU A 9 -13.12 -11.37 18.46
C GLU A 9 -13.30 -10.49 17.21
N ILE A 10 -12.75 -10.90 16.07
CA ILE A 10 -12.92 -10.21 14.77
C ILE A 10 -14.41 -10.11 14.39
N ILE A 11 -15.19 -11.16 14.58
CA ILE A 11 -16.62 -11.21 14.21
C ILE A 11 -17.47 -10.23 15.04
N SER A 12 -17.07 -9.91 16.28
CA SER A 12 -17.81 -9.02 17.18
C SER A 12 -17.37 -7.56 17.11
N GLU A 13 -16.31 -7.25 16.36
CA GLU A 13 -15.71 -5.92 16.31
C GLU A 13 -16.62 -4.92 15.59
N ARG A 14 -16.67 -3.68 16.11
CA ARG A 14 -17.49 -2.59 15.56
C ARG A 14 -16.66 -1.34 15.37
N ILE A 15 -17.03 -0.55 14.38
CA ILE A 15 -16.44 0.77 14.15
C ILE A 15 -16.84 1.71 15.31
N ASP A 16 -15.87 2.38 15.89
CA ASP A 16 -16.08 3.39 16.94
C ASP A 16 -16.16 4.78 16.33
N TRP A 17 -15.15 5.15 15.53
CA TRP A 17 -15.12 6.42 14.82
C TRP A 17 -14.31 6.33 13.52
N VAL A 18 -14.50 7.34 12.68
CA VAL A 18 -13.81 7.55 11.40
C VAL A 18 -13.26 8.96 11.36
N VAL A 19 -12.02 9.12 10.87
CA VAL A 19 -11.43 10.42 10.56
C VAL A 19 -11.09 10.48 9.08
N GLU A 20 -11.49 11.57 8.45
CA GLU A 20 -11.30 11.85 7.03
C GLU A 20 -10.28 12.97 6.88
N GLY A 21 -9.15 12.68 6.25
CA GLY A 21 -8.12 13.64 5.88
C GLY A 21 -8.13 14.00 4.41
N GLU A 22 -7.10 14.65 3.94
CA GLU A 22 -6.92 14.97 2.53
C GLU A 22 -6.59 13.71 1.72
N ASP A 23 -5.57 12.96 2.12
CA ASP A 23 -5.06 11.79 1.41
C ASP A 23 -5.53 10.45 2.01
N LEU A 24 -5.81 10.40 3.31
CA LEU A 24 -6.11 9.20 4.06
C LEU A 24 -7.45 9.24 4.77
N VAL A 25 -8.07 8.09 4.89
CA VAL A 25 -9.12 7.81 5.86
C VAL A 25 -8.55 6.90 6.96
N MET A 26 -8.91 7.19 8.20
CA MET A 26 -8.55 6.38 9.38
C MET A 26 -9.81 5.88 10.06
N VAL A 27 -9.81 4.60 10.40
CA VAL A 27 -10.88 3.92 11.12
C VAL A 27 -10.35 3.44 12.46
N GLN A 28 -11.10 3.66 13.53
CA GLN A 28 -10.86 2.99 14.82
C GLN A 28 -12.05 2.11 15.19
N THR A 29 -11.74 0.95 15.71
CA THR A 29 -12.74 0.03 16.26
C THR A 29 -12.93 0.24 17.77
N LYS A 30 -13.99 -0.34 18.33
CA LYS A 30 -14.28 -0.23 19.77
C LYS A 30 -13.23 -0.88 20.67
N SER A 31 -12.45 -1.82 20.16
CA SER A 31 -11.29 -2.36 20.88
C SER A 31 -10.08 -1.42 20.88
N GLY A 32 -10.13 -0.33 20.11
CA GLY A 32 -9.03 0.62 19.91
C GLY A 32 -8.08 0.25 18.77
N ALA A 33 -8.37 -0.82 18.02
CA ALA A 33 -7.58 -1.14 16.82
C ALA A 33 -7.83 -0.09 15.74
N THR A 34 -6.74 0.33 15.05
CA THR A 34 -6.78 1.41 14.07
C THR A 34 -6.15 0.99 12.75
N GLY A 35 -6.76 1.42 11.64
CA GLY A 35 -6.25 1.20 10.30
C GLY A 35 -6.50 2.40 9.40
N VAL A 36 -5.66 2.55 8.39
CA VAL A 36 -5.73 3.64 7.42
C VAL A 36 -5.84 3.10 6.00
N ALA A 37 -6.39 3.89 5.09
CA ALA A 37 -6.36 3.63 3.66
C ALA A 37 -6.35 4.95 2.90
N MET A 38 -5.94 4.91 1.62
CA MET A 38 -6.07 6.07 0.73
C MET A 38 -7.53 6.50 0.64
N ARG A 39 -7.74 7.82 0.70
CA ARG A 39 -9.04 8.45 0.59
C ARG A 39 -9.36 8.77 -0.88
N PRO A 40 -10.49 8.30 -1.42
CA PRO A 40 -10.97 8.76 -2.73
C PRO A 40 -11.63 10.15 -2.61
N GLU A 41 -11.67 10.88 -3.72
CA GLU A 41 -12.39 12.17 -3.83
C GLU A 41 -13.93 12.02 -3.83
N ALA A 42 -14.47 11.12 -3.03
CA ALA A 42 -15.89 10.85 -2.93
C ALA A 42 -16.33 10.90 -1.46
N PRO A 43 -17.57 11.34 -1.17
CA PRO A 43 -18.08 11.34 0.20
C PRO A 43 -18.04 9.93 0.79
N LEU A 44 -17.45 9.80 1.98
CA LEU A 44 -17.37 8.53 2.68
C LEU A 44 -18.73 8.17 3.33
N PRO A 45 -19.11 6.87 3.32
CA PRO A 45 -20.30 6.42 4.03
C PRO A 45 -20.10 6.52 5.55
N ALA A 46 -21.12 6.91 6.29
CA ALA A 46 -21.13 6.82 7.75
C ALA A 46 -21.20 5.34 8.13
N VAL A 47 -20.24 4.86 8.94
CA VAL A 47 -20.13 3.45 9.34
C VAL A 47 -19.97 3.26 10.84
N GLU A 48 -20.02 4.33 11.64
CA GLU A 48 -19.90 4.27 13.10
C GLU A 48 -21.00 3.40 13.71
N GLY A 49 -20.60 2.47 14.56
CA GLY A 49 -21.46 1.48 15.17
C GLY A 49 -21.77 0.26 14.31
N GLU A 50 -21.40 0.26 13.03
CA GLU A 50 -21.54 -0.92 12.17
C GLU A 50 -20.55 -2.03 12.54
N SER A 51 -20.86 -3.27 12.15
CA SER A 51 -19.96 -4.40 12.25
C SER A 51 -18.76 -4.21 11.29
N ALA A 52 -17.53 -4.36 11.79
CA ALA A 52 -16.31 -4.28 10.98
C ALA A 52 -16.36 -5.25 9.78
N ILE A 53 -16.82 -6.47 9.99
CA ILE A 53 -16.97 -7.48 8.94
C ILE A 53 -17.97 -7.04 7.85
N ASP A 54 -19.05 -6.38 8.21
CA ASP A 54 -20.04 -5.92 7.24
C ASP A 54 -19.51 -4.74 6.41
N VAL A 55 -18.71 -3.85 7.02
CA VAL A 55 -18.00 -2.77 6.32
C VAL A 55 -16.99 -3.35 5.31
N ILE A 56 -16.18 -4.33 5.72
CA ILE A 56 -15.21 -5.01 4.85
C ILE A 56 -15.91 -5.70 3.69
N ARG A 57 -16.96 -6.48 3.96
CA ARG A 57 -17.72 -7.21 2.92
C ARG A 57 -18.35 -6.27 1.91
N ARG A 58 -18.93 -5.16 2.37
CA ARG A 58 -19.49 -4.13 1.50
C ARG A 58 -18.41 -3.50 0.61
N GLY A 59 -17.25 -3.15 1.17
CA GLY A 59 -16.12 -2.63 0.42
C GLY A 59 -15.58 -3.61 -0.62
N ALA A 60 -15.51 -4.89 -0.29
CA ALA A 60 -15.03 -5.94 -1.20
C ALA A 60 -16.04 -6.28 -2.32
N ALA A 61 -17.33 -6.00 -2.12
CA ALA A 61 -18.41 -6.36 -3.06
C ALA A 61 -18.79 -5.22 -4.02
N THR A 62 -18.06 -4.10 -4.05
CA THR A 62 -18.43 -2.92 -4.83
C THR A 62 -17.27 -2.39 -5.66
N GLU A 63 -17.62 -1.71 -6.76
CA GLU A 63 -16.71 -0.87 -7.54
C GLU A 63 -16.65 0.58 -7.02
N ASP A 64 -17.55 0.97 -6.12
CA ASP A 64 -17.57 2.30 -5.54
C ASP A 64 -16.37 2.51 -4.60
N LEU A 65 -15.57 3.54 -4.87
CA LEU A 65 -14.29 3.77 -4.20
C LEU A 65 -14.44 4.08 -2.71
N ALA A 66 -15.46 4.85 -2.32
CA ALA A 66 -15.64 5.27 -0.94
C ALA A 66 -15.95 4.10 0.01
N PRO A 67 -16.93 3.21 -0.25
CA PRO A 67 -17.11 2.00 0.53
C PRO A 67 -15.90 1.06 0.48
N ARG A 68 -15.16 1.01 -0.65
CA ARG A 68 -13.94 0.21 -0.79
C ARG A 68 -12.84 0.73 0.13
N ALA A 69 -12.59 2.05 0.17
CA ALA A 69 -11.62 2.67 1.08
C ALA A 69 -11.95 2.38 2.55
N MET A 70 -13.24 2.48 2.92
CA MET A 70 -13.70 2.14 4.26
C MET A 70 -13.46 0.66 4.60
N GLY A 71 -13.72 -0.24 3.65
CA GLY A 71 -13.46 -1.68 3.79
C GLY A 71 -11.98 -1.97 4.00
N VAL A 72 -11.10 -1.35 3.21
CA VAL A 72 -9.64 -1.50 3.31
C VAL A 72 -9.12 -0.94 4.63
N ALA A 73 -9.50 0.29 5.03
CA ALA A 73 -9.10 0.85 6.31
C ALA A 73 -9.55 -0.01 7.50
N THR A 74 -10.77 -0.55 7.43
CA THR A 74 -11.30 -1.44 8.46
C THR A 74 -10.54 -2.78 8.51
N LEU A 75 -10.20 -3.36 7.35
CA LEU A 75 -9.40 -4.58 7.28
C LEU A 75 -8.02 -4.36 7.89
N ASN A 76 -7.35 -3.24 7.55
CA ASN A 76 -6.07 -2.85 8.13
C ASN A 76 -6.12 -2.67 9.66
N ALA A 77 -7.29 -2.31 10.21
CA ALA A 77 -7.47 -2.19 11.65
C ALA A 77 -7.58 -3.55 12.36
N ILE A 78 -8.32 -4.50 11.78
CA ILE A 78 -8.70 -5.74 12.50
C ILE A 78 -7.85 -6.95 12.15
N ASP A 79 -7.10 -6.91 11.07
CA ASP A 79 -6.27 -8.02 10.58
C ASP A 79 -4.83 -7.57 10.27
N PRO A 80 -4.10 -6.99 11.25
CA PRO A 80 -2.72 -6.56 11.04
C PRO A 80 -1.78 -7.76 10.87
N PRO A 81 -0.63 -7.60 10.18
CA PRO A 81 0.35 -8.67 10.04
C PRO A 81 0.90 -9.11 11.40
N ALA A 82 1.13 -10.43 11.54
CA ALA A 82 1.59 -11.03 12.78
C ALA A 82 3.04 -10.68 13.14
N GLU A 83 3.93 -10.60 12.15
CA GLU A 83 5.38 -10.41 12.32
C GLU A 83 5.94 -9.33 11.37
N PRO A 84 5.49 -8.06 11.47
CA PRO A 84 6.02 -7.00 10.62
C PRO A 84 7.47 -6.68 10.98
N ARG A 85 8.32 -6.52 9.98
CA ARG A 85 9.71 -6.08 10.15
C ARG A 85 9.77 -4.55 10.08
N GLU A 86 9.89 -3.92 11.22
CA GLU A 86 10.13 -2.49 11.31
C GLU A 86 11.54 -2.15 10.81
N GLY A 87 11.67 -1.03 10.08
CA GLY A 87 12.96 -0.56 9.56
C GLY A 87 13.43 -1.25 8.29
N LEU A 88 12.74 -2.29 7.80
CA LEU A 88 12.96 -2.79 6.46
C LEU A 88 12.29 -1.84 5.46
N ASP A 89 13.11 -1.24 4.61
CA ASP A 89 12.66 -0.38 3.51
C ASP A 89 12.62 -1.22 2.22
N PRO A 90 11.44 -1.52 1.66
CA PRO A 90 11.32 -2.32 0.45
C PRO A 90 12.09 -1.77 -0.74
N PHE A 91 12.27 -0.45 -0.82
CA PHE A 91 13.01 0.19 -1.90
C PHE A 91 14.53 0.03 -1.80
N ARG A 92 15.03 -0.31 -0.61
CA ARG A 92 16.43 -0.62 -0.36
C ARG A 92 16.73 -2.12 -0.40
N SER A 93 15.71 -2.93 -0.65
CA SER A 93 15.84 -4.39 -0.73
C SER A 93 16.16 -4.87 -2.15
N LEU A 94 16.54 -3.95 -3.05
CA LEU A 94 16.93 -4.31 -4.41
C LEU A 94 18.37 -4.77 -4.48
N SER A 95 18.58 -5.84 -5.26
CA SER A 95 19.92 -6.29 -5.62
C SER A 95 20.61 -5.24 -6.52
N PRO A 96 21.93 -5.02 -6.38
CA PRO A 96 22.70 -4.17 -7.31
C PRO A 96 22.65 -4.62 -8.79
N ALA A 97 22.11 -5.80 -9.06
CA ALA A 97 21.94 -6.30 -10.43
C ALA A 97 20.63 -5.81 -11.09
N VAL A 98 19.73 -5.18 -10.33
CA VAL A 98 18.50 -4.55 -10.87
C VAL A 98 18.87 -3.29 -11.61
N ASP A 99 18.50 -3.21 -12.87
CA ASP A 99 18.78 -2.08 -13.75
C ASP A 99 17.51 -1.39 -14.26
N HIS A 100 16.40 -2.13 -14.33
CA HIS A 100 15.12 -1.65 -14.82
C HIS A 100 14.00 -1.95 -13.81
N VAL A 101 13.22 -0.92 -13.46
CA VAL A 101 12.10 -1.01 -12.51
C VAL A 101 10.81 -0.54 -13.16
N ALA A 102 9.72 -1.28 -12.99
CA ALA A 102 8.38 -0.78 -13.27
C ALA A 102 7.67 -0.36 -11.98
N MET A 103 6.95 0.76 -12.02
CA MET A 103 6.18 1.28 -10.90
C MET A 103 4.72 1.51 -11.29
N VAL A 104 3.80 1.00 -10.51
CA VAL A 104 2.39 1.41 -10.56
C VAL A 104 2.18 2.47 -9.49
N GLY A 105 1.97 3.71 -9.93
CA GLY A 105 2.03 4.89 -9.08
C GLY A 105 3.46 5.46 -8.94
N PHE A 106 3.58 6.77 -8.88
CA PHE A 106 4.87 7.44 -8.77
C PHE A 106 5.35 7.57 -7.32
N PHE A 107 6.44 6.90 -6.99
CA PHE A 107 7.07 6.98 -5.66
C PHE A 107 8.27 7.93 -5.66
N GLY A 108 8.03 9.23 -5.78
CA GLY A 108 9.08 10.26 -5.91
C GLY A 108 10.23 10.18 -4.91
N PRO A 109 10.01 9.99 -3.60
CA PRO A 109 11.10 9.89 -2.61
C PRO A 109 12.07 8.73 -2.84
N VAL A 110 11.64 7.70 -3.55
CA VAL A 110 12.39 6.46 -3.81
C VAL A 110 13.58 6.69 -4.74
N PHE A 111 13.44 7.59 -5.71
CA PHE A 111 14.50 7.89 -6.68
C PHE A 111 15.83 8.33 -6.05
N ARG A 112 15.81 8.79 -4.81
CA ARG A 112 17.05 9.09 -4.05
C ARG A 112 17.84 7.86 -3.64
N HIS A 113 17.23 6.69 -3.71
CA HIS A 113 17.78 5.41 -3.23
C HIS A 113 17.84 4.34 -4.32
N LEU A 114 17.24 4.59 -5.49
CA LEU A 114 17.32 3.68 -6.63
C LEU A 114 18.63 3.93 -7.39
N GLU A 115 19.41 2.89 -7.54
CA GLU A 115 20.61 2.84 -8.39
C GLU A 115 20.28 2.00 -9.64
N VAL A 116 19.33 2.48 -10.46
CA VAL A 116 18.84 1.81 -11.68
C VAL A 116 18.95 2.73 -12.86
N SER A 117 19.08 2.18 -14.08
CA SER A 117 19.21 2.97 -15.31
C SER A 117 17.86 3.40 -15.86
N ALA A 118 16.80 2.60 -15.68
CA ALA A 118 15.49 2.87 -16.26
C ALA A 118 14.35 2.64 -15.24
N VAL A 119 13.35 3.50 -15.33
CA VAL A 119 12.09 3.37 -14.57
C VAL A 119 10.90 3.65 -15.47
N ASP A 120 10.02 2.69 -15.62
CA ASP A 120 8.72 2.85 -16.23
C ASP A 120 7.65 3.07 -15.16
N VAL A 121 6.91 4.17 -15.25
CA VAL A 121 5.84 4.49 -14.29
C VAL A 121 4.49 4.40 -14.99
N LEU A 122 3.63 3.55 -14.48
CA LEU A 122 2.23 3.45 -14.89
C LEU A 122 1.37 4.34 -14.00
N GLU A 123 0.77 5.36 -14.59
CA GLU A 123 -0.08 6.34 -13.90
C GLU A 123 -1.41 6.54 -14.62
N ARG A 124 -2.48 6.80 -13.86
CA ARG A 124 -3.82 7.02 -14.42
C ARG A 124 -3.91 8.28 -15.28
N ASN A 125 -3.10 9.27 -14.99
CA ASN A 125 -3.04 10.52 -15.74
C ASN A 125 -1.58 10.95 -15.99
N PRO A 126 -0.83 10.20 -16.81
CA PRO A 126 0.60 10.44 -17.04
C PRO A 126 0.88 11.82 -17.63
N ASP A 127 -0.01 12.34 -18.48
CA ASP A 127 0.14 13.65 -19.13
C ASP A 127 0.00 14.83 -18.14
N ALA A 128 -0.60 14.63 -16.99
CA ALA A 128 -0.75 15.65 -15.96
C ALA A 128 0.39 15.65 -14.93
N MET A 129 1.32 14.69 -15.03
CA MET A 129 2.44 14.61 -14.11
C MET A 129 3.54 15.61 -14.50
N ASP A 130 3.89 16.48 -13.56
CA ASP A 130 5.06 17.37 -13.67
C ASP A 130 6.13 16.87 -12.70
N ILE A 131 7.07 16.08 -13.23
CA ILE A 131 8.16 15.48 -12.45
C ILE A 131 9.42 16.31 -12.69
N PRO A 132 9.92 17.05 -11.68
CA PRO A 132 11.14 17.81 -11.80
C PRO A 132 12.34 16.90 -12.15
N GLU A 133 13.14 17.29 -13.15
CA GLU A 133 14.32 16.52 -13.59
C GLU A 133 15.29 16.21 -12.45
N GLU A 134 15.45 17.14 -11.50
CA GLU A 134 16.31 16.93 -10.34
C GLU A 134 15.87 15.78 -9.40
N LYS A 135 14.60 15.33 -9.49
CA LYS A 135 14.11 14.19 -8.70
C LYS A 135 14.46 12.84 -9.30
N VAL A 136 14.77 12.81 -10.60
CA VAL A 136 15.01 11.60 -11.39
C VAL A 136 16.35 11.66 -12.13
N GLU A 137 17.28 12.49 -11.65
CA GLU A 137 18.58 12.71 -12.28
C GLU A 137 19.34 11.38 -12.47
N GLY A 138 19.76 11.11 -13.71
CA GLY A 138 20.51 9.91 -14.07
C GLY A 138 19.67 8.66 -14.34
N VAL A 139 18.33 8.76 -14.28
CA VAL A 139 17.40 7.67 -14.57
C VAL A 139 16.64 7.98 -15.85
N ASP A 140 16.56 7.03 -16.78
CA ASP A 140 15.66 7.09 -17.94
C ASP A 140 14.22 6.80 -17.48
N LEU A 141 13.42 7.87 -17.34
CA LEU A 141 12.06 7.80 -16.84
C LEU A 141 11.05 7.86 -17.98
N SER A 142 10.19 6.86 -18.07
CA SER A 142 9.06 6.83 -18.98
C SER A 142 7.73 6.77 -18.24
N LEU A 143 6.73 7.53 -18.71
CA LEU A 143 5.39 7.55 -18.16
C LEU A 143 4.42 6.84 -19.09
N HIS A 144 3.59 5.97 -18.56
CA HIS A 144 2.66 5.15 -19.30
C HIS A 144 1.26 5.17 -18.68
N PRO A 145 0.19 5.03 -19.47
CA PRO A 145 -1.15 4.78 -18.94
C PRO A 145 -1.25 3.34 -18.41
N PRO A 146 -2.23 3.04 -17.52
CA PRO A 146 -2.40 1.70 -16.92
C PRO A 146 -2.53 0.56 -17.93
N GLU A 147 -3.12 0.83 -19.10
CA GLU A 147 -3.35 -0.14 -20.17
C GLU A 147 -2.05 -0.66 -20.79
N ALA A 148 -0.94 0.06 -20.62
CA ALA A 148 0.38 -0.36 -21.11
C ALA A 148 1.04 -1.42 -20.21
N ALA A 149 0.47 -1.75 -19.05
CA ALA A 149 1.06 -2.70 -18.11
C ALA A 149 1.50 -4.03 -18.74
N PRO A 150 0.71 -4.71 -19.61
CA PRO A 150 1.12 -5.97 -20.22
C PRO A 150 2.31 -5.85 -21.18
N GLU A 151 2.60 -4.65 -21.68
CA GLU A 151 3.71 -4.39 -22.61
C GLU A 151 4.97 -3.93 -21.88
N VAL A 152 4.80 -3.22 -20.75
CA VAL A 152 5.89 -2.54 -20.03
C VAL A 152 6.43 -3.38 -18.87
N MET A 153 5.53 -3.95 -18.06
CA MET A 153 5.93 -4.61 -16.80
C MET A 153 6.77 -5.88 -17.00
N PRO A 154 6.53 -6.73 -18.05
CA PRO A 154 7.32 -7.96 -18.21
C PRO A 154 8.81 -7.74 -18.46
N ASP A 155 9.20 -6.57 -18.96
CA ASP A 155 10.59 -6.24 -19.29
C ASP A 155 11.38 -5.70 -18.07
N ALA A 156 10.71 -5.36 -16.99
CA ALA A 156 11.34 -4.87 -15.77
C ALA A 156 11.92 -6.01 -14.91
N ASP A 157 13.04 -5.74 -14.23
CA ASP A 157 13.66 -6.68 -13.28
C ASP A 157 12.82 -6.81 -11.99
N VAL A 158 12.16 -5.72 -11.56
CA VAL A 158 11.33 -5.64 -10.35
C VAL A 158 10.13 -4.74 -10.60
N VAL A 159 8.99 -5.09 -10.02
CA VAL A 159 7.76 -4.30 -10.10
C VAL A 159 7.37 -3.78 -8.72
N PHE A 160 7.20 -2.45 -8.60
CA PHE A 160 6.56 -1.82 -7.46
C PHE A 160 5.10 -1.48 -7.77
N ILE A 161 4.20 -1.83 -6.88
CA ILE A 161 2.78 -1.50 -7.00
C ILE A 161 2.35 -0.71 -5.77
N THR A 162 1.66 0.41 -5.99
CA THR A 162 1.09 1.17 -4.87
C THR A 162 -0.04 0.40 -4.19
N GLY A 163 -0.03 0.37 -2.86
CA GLY A 163 -1.13 -0.18 -2.06
C GLY A 163 -2.47 0.51 -2.30
N SER A 164 -2.48 1.73 -2.87
CA SER A 164 -3.70 2.44 -3.26
C SER A 164 -4.52 1.68 -4.31
N THR A 165 -3.93 0.74 -5.06
CA THR A 165 -4.63 -0.16 -5.99
C THR A 165 -5.69 -1.04 -5.31
N LEU A 166 -5.57 -1.27 -4.01
CA LEU A 166 -6.60 -1.96 -3.22
C LEU A 166 -7.88 -1.13 -3.08
N VAL A 167 -7.75 0.19 -3.11
CA VAL A 167 -8.88 1.14 -3.09
C VAL A 167 -9.33 1.48 -4.50
N PHE A 168 -8.40 1.89 -5.37
CA PHE A 168 -8.70 2.39 -6.70
C PHE A 168 -8.88 1.31 -7.77
N GLY A 169 -8.55 0.06 -7.43
CA GLY A 169 -8.64 -1.08 -8.35
C GLY A 169 -7.38 -1.30 -9.17
N GLY A 170 -7.42 -2.35 -10.00
CA GLY A 170 -6.36 -2.69 -10.95
C GLY A 170 -5.28 -3.64 -10.41
N LEU A 171 -5.21 -3.93 -9.10
CA LEU A 171 -4.16 -4.79 -8.55
C LEU A 171 -4.08 -6.16 -9.27
N GLY A 172 -5.22 -6.81 -9.51
CA GLY A 172 -5.26 -8.10 -10.19
C GLY A 172 -4.76 -8.04 -11.64
N ASP A 173 -5.05 -6.94 -12.35
CA ASP A 173 -4.60 -6.73 -13.72
C ASP A 173 -3.08 -6.54 -13.77
N TYR A 174 -2.54 -5.73 -12.85
CA TYR A 174 -1.09 -5.52 -12.73
C TYR A 174 -0.36 -6.82 -12.36
N LEU A 175 -0.87 -7.58 -11.36
CA LEU A 175 -0.29 -8.87 -11.01
C LEU A 175 -0.31 -9.87 -12.18
N SER A 176 -1.36 -9.82 -13.00
CA SER A 176 -1.47 -10.66 -14.20
C SER A 176 -0.50 -10.26 -15.32
N ALA A 177 0.01 -9.03 -15.29
CA ALA A 177 0.97 -8.51 -16.25
C ALA A 177 2.43 -8.82 -15.86
N THR A 178 2.69 -9.31 -14.64
CA THR A 178 4.05 -9.65 -14.18
C THR A 178 4.49 -11.02 -14.69
N GLY A 179 5.81 -11.20 -14.83
CA GLY A 179 6.43 -12.49 -15.13
C GLY A 179 6.39 -13.46 -13.94
N PRO A 180 6.53 -14.79 -14.18
CA PRO A 180 6.36 -15.81 -13.13
C PRO A 180 7.42 -15.76 -12.02
N ASP A 181 8.61 -15.27 -12.30
CA ASP A 181 9.73 -15.17 -11.34
C ASP A 181 10.10 -13.70 -11.04
N GLN A 182 9.28 -12.76 -11.49
CA GLN A 182 9.53 -11.33 -11.31
C GLN A 182 9.12 -10.89 -9.90
N PRO A 183 10.02 -10.24 -9.13
CA PRO A 183 9.68 -9.72 -7.82
C PRO A 183 8.59 -8.65 -7.91
N VAL A 184 7.56 -8.81 -7.10
CA VAL A 184 6.48 -7.81 -6.96
C VAL A 184 6.46 -7.28 -5.55
N ILE A 185 6.60 -5.97 -5.41
CA ILE A 185 6.63 -5.27 -4.14
C ILE A 185 5.41 -4.36 -4.05
N LEU A 186 4.46 -4.69 -3.17
CA LEU A 186 3.28 -3.87 -2.90
C LEU A 186 3.56 -2.94 -1.72
N VAL A 187 3.48 -1.63 -1.92
CA VAL A 187 3.84 -0.64 -0.88
C VAL A 187 2.76 0.42 -0.72
N GLY A 188 2.39 0.70 0.53
CA GLY A 188 1.50 1.82 0.86
C GLY A 188 0.66 1.56 2.11
N ALA A 189 0.11 2.63 2.68
CA ALA A 189 -0.70 2.54 3.89
C ALA A 189 -1.96 1.65 3.71
N SER A 190 -2.50 1.57 2.49
CA SER A 190 -3.66 0.73 2.19
C SER A 190 -3.36 -0.79 2.21
N SER A 191 -2.11 -1.22 2.11
CA SER A 191 -1.70 -2.64 2.16
C SER A 191 -1.31 -3.13 3.55
N SER A 192 -1.96 -2.62 4.60
CA SER A 192 -1.51 -2.83 6.00
C SER A 192 -2.21 -3.96 6.75
N PHE A 193 -2.87 -4.87 6.05
CA PHE A 193 -3.48 -6.08 6.61
C PHE A 193 -2.55 -7.30 6.49
N ALA A 194 -2.97 -8.44 7.06
CA ALA A 194 -2.25 -9.72 6.98
C ALA A 194 -1.96 -10.10 5.51
N PRO A 195 -0.67 -10.30 5.13
CA PRO A 195 -0.26 -10.31 3.74
C PRO A 195 -0.44 -11.65 3.01
N GLU A 196 -0.85 -12.71 3.70
CA GLU A 196 -0.93 -14.06 3.15
C GLU A 196 -1.73 -14.13 1.83
N PRO A 197 -2.92 -13.50 1.70
CA PRO A 197 -3.65 -13.50 0.43
C PRO A 197 -2.90 -12.79 -0.71
N LEU A 198 -2.08 -11.78 -0.38
CA LEU A 198 -1.26 -11.07 -1.36
C LEU A 198 -0.08 -11.92 -1.83
N PHE A 199 0.53 -12.69 -0.92
CA PHE A 199 1.59 -13.64 -1.28
C PHE A 199 1.06 -14.76 -2.18
N GLU A 200 -0.12 -15.30 -1.86
CA GLU A 200 -0.80 -16.28 -2.72
C GLU A 200 -1.12 -15.72 -4.12
N ALA A 201 -1.33 -14.41 -4.22
CA ALA A 201 -1.55 -13.71 -5.50
C ALA A 201 -0.28 -13.35 -6.26
N GLY A 202 0.93 -13.64 -5.72
CA GLY A 202 2.22 -13.42 -6.37
C GLY A 202 3.02 -12.22 -5.87
N VAL A 203 2.54 -11.50 -4.83
CA VAL A 203 3.33 -10.44 -4.21
C VAL A 203 4.50 -11.04 -3.42
N THR A 204 5.71 -10.49 -3.55
CA THR A 204 6.93 -10.97 -2.90
C THR A 204 7.20 -10.23 -1.58
N ILE A 205 6.97 -8.93 -1.55
CA ILE A 205 7.12 -8.08 -0.37
C ILE A 205 5.89 -7.20 -0.22
N VAL A 206 5.35 -7.13 0.99
CA VAL A 206 4.31 -6.17 1.34
C VAL A 206 4.90 -5.15 2.31
N GLY A 207 4.93 -3.88 1.89
CA GLY A 207 5.25 -2.73 2.74
C GLY A 207 3.96 -2.02 3.14
N GLY A 208 3.74 -1.89 4.43
CA GLY A 208 2.59 -1.22 5.00
C GLY A 208 2.96 -0.18 6.05
N ALA A 209 1.95 0.40 6.65
CA ALA A 209 2.12 1.35 7.75
C ALA A 209 0.98 1.23 8.76
N SER A 210 1.32 1.18 10.04
CA SER A 210 0.35 1.03 11.13
C SER A 210 0.36 2.24 12.06
N PRO A 211 -0.82 2.72 12.50
CA PRO A 211 -0.92 3.76 13.51
C PRO A 211 -0.29 3.31 14.84
N ARG A 212 0.70 4.07 15.35
CA ARG A 212 1.30 3.85 16.68
C ARG A 212 0.65 4.69 17.76
N ASN A 213 0.30 5.92 17.41
CA ASN A 213 -0.39 6.85 18.31
C ASN A 213 -1.64 7.37 17.61
N ALA A 214 -2.76 6.70 17.86
CA ALA A 214 -4.03 7.02 17.20
C ALA A 214 -4.46 8.48 17.41
N ALA A 215 -4.28 9.04 18.62
CA ALA A 215 -4.72 10.40 18.94
C ALA A 215 -3.89 11.50 18.25
N ASP A 216 -2.58 11.32 18.12
CA ASP A 216 -1.75 12.29 17.41
C ASP A 216 -1.96 12.17 15.90
N LEU A 217 -2.13 10.95 15.40
CA LEU A 217 -2.41 10.70 13.99
C LEU A 217 -3.80 11.21 13.59
N GLU A 218 -4.82 11.01 14.43
CA GLU A 218 -6.16 11.57 14.24
C GLU A 218 -6.11 13.10 14.06
N ARG A 219 -5.36 13.77 14.95
CA ARG A 219 -5.20 15.23 14.88
C ARG A 219 -4.49 15.66 13.60
N ALA A 220 -3.37 15.01 13.25
CA ALA A 220 -2.61 15.33 12.07
C ALA A 220 -3.41 15.12 10.77
N ILE A 221 -4.16 14.01 10.67
CA ILE A 221 -5.07 13.75 9.54
C ILE A 221 -6.15 14.83 9.46
N THR A 222 -6.75 15.22 10.59
CA THR A 222 -7.79 16.27 10.65
C THR A 222 -7.25 17.63 10.27
N ASP A 223 -6.00 17.92 10.64
CA ASP A 223 -5.32 19.20 10.33
C ASP A 223 -4.83 19.27 8.86
N GLY A 224 -4.99 18.17 8.09
CA GLY A 224 -4.65 18.10 6.67
C GLY A 224 -3.16 17.85 6.40
N GLU A 225 -2.44 17.22 7.34
CA GLU A 225 -1.07 16.79 7.10
C GLU A 225 -1.03 15.71 5.99
N CYS A 226 -0.07 15.83 5.09
CA CYS A 226 0.07 14.87 3.99
C CYS A 226 0.63 13.51 4.47
N GLU A 227 0.42 12.45 3.70
CA GLU A 227 0.84 11.08 4.07
C GLU A 227 2.34 11.02 4.45
N SER A 228 3.21 11.75 3.75
CA SER A 228 4.65 11.78 4.05
C SER A 228 4.97 12.27 5.47
N ASP A 229 4.24 13.28 5.94
CA ASP A 229 4.46 13.88 7.26
C ASP A 229 3.87 13.00 8.37
N LEU A 230 2.78 12.26 8.09
CA LEU A 230 2.16 11.33 9.02
C LEU A 230 3.11 10.21 9.47
N HIS A 231 4.11 9.85 8.65
CA HIS A 231 5.14 8.89 9.05
C HIS A 231 6.01 9.37 10.21
N ASP A 232 6.28 10.66 10.29
CA ASP A 232 7.06 11.25 11.39
C ASP A 232 6.19 11.45 12.65
N ILE A 233 4.86 11.58 12.48
CA ILE A 233 3.92 11.85 13.57
C ILE A 233 3.46 10.56 14.26
N GLY A 234 3.18 9.49 13.52
CA GLY A 234 2.66 8.29 14.15
C GLY A 234 2.25 7.15 13.22
N LEU A 235 2.54 7.24 11.92
CA LEU A 235 2.30 6.17 10.95
C LEU A 235 3.58 5.36 10.72
N GLN A 236 3.76 4.28 11.48
CA GLN A 236 4.97 3.47 11.48
C GLN A 236 5.03 2.53 10.28
N LYS A 237 6.06 2.71 9.44
CA LYS A 237 6.36 1.82 8.30
C LYS A 237 6.91 0.48 8.75
N TRP A 238 6.54 -0.56 8.02
CA TRP A 238 7.04 -1.92 8.19
C TRP A 238 6.97 -2.67 6.85
N ALA A 239 7.63 -3.83 6.77
CA ALA A 239 7.49 -4.75 5.66
C ALA A 239 7.36 -6.20 6.14
N VAL A 240 6.72 -7.04 5.32
CA VAL A 240 6.66 -8.49 5.47
C VAL A 240 7.09 -9.13 4.15
N LEU A 241 7.91 -10.16 4.25
CA LEU A 241 8.44 -10.91 3.13
C LEU A 241 7.62 -12.19 2.93
N SER A 242 7.36 -12.56 1.68
CA SER A 242 6.85 -13.89 1.39
C SER A 242 7.86 -14.97 1.85
N PRO A 243 7.41 -16.18 2.14
CA PRO A 243 8.31 -17.28 2.57
C PRO A 243 9.45 -17.54 1.59
N ASP A 244 9.22 -17.31 0.30
CA ASP A 244 10.16 -17.59 -0.77
C ASP A 244 10.94 -16.34 -1.26
N ALA A 245 10.75 -15.19 -0.64
CA ALA A 245 11.36 -13.91 -1.07
C ALA A 245 12.89 -13.97 -1.19
N GLY A 246 13.56 -14.72 -0.31
CA GLY A 246 15.01 -14.86 -0.32
C GLY A 246 15.58 -15.63 -1.52
N ALA A 247 14.75 -16.31 -2.29
CA ALA A 247 15.12 -17.06 -3.49
C ALA A 247 14.76 -16.32 -4.78
N VAL A 248 14.09 -15.18 -4.69
CA VAL A 248 13.61 -14.41 -5.85
C VAL A 248 14.75 -13.54 -6.38
N PRO A 249 15.10 -13.64 -7.68
CA PRO A 249 16.08 -12.75 -8.31
C PRO A 249 15.71 -11.28 -8.16
N GLY A 250 16.69 -10.40 -8.10
CA GLY A 250 16.45 -8.96 -8.01
C GLY A 250 16.26 -8.43 -6.59
N LEU A 251 16.24 -9.29 -5.54
CA LEU A 251 16.17 -8.86 -4.14
C LEU A 251 17.48 -9.13 -3.40
N ASP A 252 17.87 -8.17 -2.54
CA ASP A 252 18.92 -8.30 -1.53
C ASP A 252 18.29 -8.03 -0.16
N LEU A 253 18.12 -9.10 0.62
CA LEU A 253 17.46 -9.07 1.92
C LEU A 253 18.44 -9.26 3.09
N SER A 254 19.74 -9.07 2.83
CA SER A 254 20.84 -9.24 3.80
C SER A 254 20.91 -8.16 4.89
#